data_aafd545474ffe4676206a20413581558
#
_entry.id   aafd545474ffe4676206a20413581558
#
_cell.length_a   1.000
_cell.length_b   1.000
_cell.length_c   1.000
_cell.angle_alpha   90.00
_cell.angle_beta   90.00
_cell.angle_gamma   90.00
#
_symmetry.space_group_name_H-M   'P 1'
#
loop_
_entity.id
_entity.type
_entity.pdbx_description
1 polymer ?
#
loop_
_entity_poly.entity_id
_entity_poly.type
_entity_poly.pdbx_seq_one_letter_code
_entity_poly.pdbx_strand_id
1 'polypeptide(L)'
;MKQTLEKIYEWFPKIAERRTQMAGSLSGGEQQMVAFARGMMQLPKLLIMDEPSLGLAPNIVDNIFRISKEIAENSGLSIILVEQDVRKSLKLAHRGYVIENGRITIQGTAQELLSSPEVKKAYLGF
;
A
#
# COMPACT_ATOMS: atom_id res chain seq x y z
N MET A 1 -5.57 20.06 9.90
CA MET A 1 -4.45 19.37 10.59
C MET A 1 -4.92 18.53 11.77
N LYS A 2 -5.64 19.06 12.77
CA LYS A 2 -6.13 18.28 13.92
C LYS A 2 -7.11 17.17 13.51
N GLN A 3 -8.09 17.46 12.66
CA GLN A 3 -9.03 16.46 12.12
C GLN A 3 -8.36 15.37 11.29
N THR A 4 -7.31 15.71 10.54
CA THR A 4 -6.55 14.73 9.76
C THR A 4 -5.79 13.77 10.68
N LEU A 5 -5.21 14.28 11.76
CA LEU A 5 -4.52 13.47 12.76
C LEU A 5 -5.49 12.52 13.48
N GLU A 6 -6.71 12.96 13.80
CA GLU A 6 -7.75 12.13 14.40
C GLU A 6 -8.12 10.96 13.49
N LYS A 7 -8.33 11.21 12.18
CA LYS A 7 -8.56 10.15 11.19
C LYS A 7 -7.40 9.15 11.09
N ILE A 8 -6.16 9.63 11.14
CA ILE A 8 -4.98 8.76 11.13
C ILE A 8 -4.97 7.86 12.37
N TYR A 9 -5.33 8.35 13.52
CA TYR A 9 -5.43 7.57 14.74
C TYR A 9 -6.57 6.54 14.71
N GLU A 10 -7.66 6.84 14.01
CA GLU A 10 -8.73 5.87 13.74
C GLU A 10 -8.23 4.72 12.83
N TRP A 11 -7.46 5.05 11.79
CA TRP A 11 -6.88 4.04 10.89
C TRP A 11 -5.78 3.21 11.55
N PHE A 12 -4.99 3.83 12.41
CA PHE A 12 -3.85 3.21 13.09
C PHE A 12 -3.91 3.38 14.61
N PRO A 13 -4.80 2.64 15.31
CA PRO A 13 -4.96 2.76 16.78
C PRO A 13 -3.65 2.53 17.54
N LYS A 14 -2.80 1.60 17.07
CA LYS A 14 -1.49 1.35 17.67
C LYS A 14 -0.55 2.57 17.64
N ILE A 15 -0.65 3.38 16.59
CA ILE A 15 0.11 4.65 16.51
C ILE A 15 -0.44 5.66 17.52
N ALA A 16 -1.77 5.72 17.67
CA ALA A 16 -2.40 6.60 18.67
C ALA A 16 -1.98 6.25 20.10
N GLU A 17 -1.94 4.96 20.45
CA GLU A 17 -1.49 4.47 21.76
C GLU A 17 -0.02 4.85 22.06
N ARG A 18 0.81 4.90 21.01
CA ARG A 18 2.26 5.17 21.10
C ARG A 18 2.65 6.57 20.67
N ARG A 19 1.72 7.52 20.65
CA ARG A 19 1.91 8.89 20.13
C ARG A 19 3.03 9.69 20.82
N THR A 20 3.42 9.33 22.04
CA THR A 20 4.49 9.96 22.81
C THR A 20 5.81 9.18 22.74
N GLN A 21 5.80 8.00 22.10
CA GLN A 21 7.00 7.18 21.95
C GLN A 21 7.86 7.68 20.79
N MET A 22 9.18 7.61 20.95
CA MET A 22 10.10 7.95 19.86
C MET A 22 9.94 6.99 18.69
N ALA A 23 9.76 7.50 17.46
CA ALA A 23 9.52 6.70 16.27
C ALA A 23 10.64 5.66 16.01
N GLY A 24 11.89 5.97 16.34
CA GLY A 24 13.00 5.04 16.19
C GLY A 24 12.95 3.83 17.12
N SER A 25 12.13 3.85 18.18
CA SER A 25 11.94 2.73 19.10
C SER A 25 10.72 1.86 18.77
N LEU A 26 9.98 2.21 17.73
CA LEU A 26 8.85 1.43 17.23
C LEU A 26 9.35 0.21 16.44
N SER A 27 8.51 -0.84 16.36
CA SER A 27 8.77 -1.97 15.46
C SER A 27 8.79 -1.52 13.98
N GLY A 28 9.44 -2.27 13.10
CA GLY A 28 9.51 -1.94 11.67
C GLY A 28 8.13 -1.73 11.04
N GLY A 29 7.14 -2.55 11.41
CA GLY A 29 5.77 -2.39 10.94
C GLY A 29 5.09 -1.11 11.45
N GLU A 30 5.33 -0.74 12.70
CA GLU A 30 4.82 0.52 13.27
C GLU A 30 5.51 1.74 12.63
N GLN A 31 6.81 1.64 12.36
CA GLN A 31 7.55 2.69 11.62
C GLN A 31 6.99 2.89 10.22
N GLN A 32 6.63 1.81 9.52
CA GLN A 32 6.00 1.88 8.20
C GLN A 32 4.61 2.52 8.26
N MET A 33 3.81 2.19 9.28
CA MET A 33 2.53 2.87 9.52
C MET A 33 2.71 4.37 9.78
N VAL A 34 3.74 4.77 10.53
CA VAL A 34 4.08 6.18 10.76
C VAL A 34 4.50 6.86 9.46
N ALA A 35 5.29 6.19 8.61
CA ALA A 35 5.70 6.74 7.31
C ALA A 35 4.48 6.97 6.41
N PHE A 36 3.56 6.01 6.33
CA PHE A 36 2.30 6.14 5.62
C PHE A 36 1.45 7.30 6.18
N ALA A 37 1.26 7.33 7.50
CA ALA A 37 0.50 8.38 8.19
C ALA A 37 1.06 9.78 7.91
N ARG A 38 2.38 9.94 7.90
CA ARG A 38 3.04 11.22 7.55
C ARG A 38 2.71 11.66 6.12
N GLY A 39 2.72 10.74 5.16
CA GLY A 39 2.31 11.02 3.78
C GLY A 39 0.86 11.52 3.73
N MET A 40 -0.02 10.89 4.49
CA MET A 40 -1.44 11.23 4.53
C MET A 40 -1.75 12.55 5.24
N MET A 41 -0.88 12.99 6.17
CA MET A 41 -1.04 14.30 6.86
C MET A 41 -1.06 15.49 5.90
N GLN A 42 -0.46 15.36 4.73
CA GLN A 42 -0.42 16.42 3.70
C GLN A 42 -1.69 16.47 2.85
N LEU A 43 -2.66 15.57 3.07
CA LEU A 43 -3.87 15.43 2.26
C LEU A 43 -3.55 15.35 0.76
N PRO A 44 -2.69 14.41 0.34
CA PRO A 44 -2.22 14.32 -1.02
C PRO A 44 -3.36 13.92 -1.97
N LYS A 45 -3.26 14.31 -3.23
CA LYS A 45 -4.08 13.78 -4.33
C LYS A 45 -3.51 12.49 -4.92
N LEU A 46 -2.21 12.31 -4.78
CA LEU A 46 -1.46 11.14 -5.23
C LEU A 46 -0.50 10.70 -4.14
N LEU A 47 -0.55 9.44 -3.76
CA LEU A 47 0.39 8.77 -2.87
C LEU A 47 1.17 7.73 -3.67
N ILE A 48 2.50 7.74 -3.56
CA ILE A 48 3.37 6.71 -4.15
C ILE A 48 3.94 5.88 -3.01
N MET A 49 3.75 4.57 -3.08
CA MET A 49 4.29 3.60 -2.15
C MET A 49 5.23 2.65 -2.89
N ASP A 50 6.50 2.66 -2.49
CA ASP A 50 7.54 1.83 -3.09
C ASP A 50 7.90 0.70 -2.13
N GLU A 51 7.56 -0.52 -2.51
CA GLU A 51 7.75 -1.77 -1.75
C GLU A 51 7.35 -1.68 -0.26
N PRO A 52 6.13 -1.18 0.07
CA PRO A 52 5.72 -0.97 1.45
C PRO A 52 5.62 -2.27 2.26
N SER A 53 5.63 -3.44 1.62
CA SER A 53 5.57 -4.75 2.27
C SER A 53 6.95 -5.30 2.67
N LEU A 54 8.02 -4.72 2.17
CA LEU A 54 9.37 -5.27 2.34
C LEU A 54 9.77 -5.36 3.82
N GLY A 55 10.12 -6.57 4.26
CA GLY A 55 10.57 -6.82 5.63
C GLY A 55 9.47 -6.78 6.71
N LEU A 56 8.21 -6.72 6.32
CA LEU A 56 7.09 -6.67 7.25
C LEU A 56 6.37 -8.01 7.40
N ALA A 57 5.78 -8.22 8.58
CA ALA A 57 4.90 -9.36 8.81
C ALA A 57 3.62 -9.25 7.94
N PRO A 58 3.11 -10.38 7.40
CA PRO A 58 1.98 -10.38 6.48
C PRO A 58 0.73 -9.64 6.99
N ASN A 59 0.41 -9.76 8.27
CA ASN A 59 -0.73 -9.09 8.89
C ASN A 59 -0.60 -7.55 8.89
N ILE A 60 0.62 -7.04 8.98
CA ILE A 60 0.89 -5.59 8.91
C ILE A 60 0.68 -5.11 7.46
N VAL A 61 1.21 -5.85 6.49
CA VAL A 61 1.04 -5.58 5.06
C VAL A 61 -0.44 -5.54 4.69
N ASP A 62 -1.18 -6.57 5.08
CA ASP A 62 -2.61 -6.69 4.79
C ASP A 62 -3.41 -5.51 5.39
N ASN A 63 -3.03 -5.05 6.59
CA ASN A 63 -3.65 -3.88 7.21
C ASN A 63 -3.35 -2.59 6.47
N ILE A 64 -2.09 -2.34 6.10
CA ILE A 64 -1.70 -1.16 5.32
C ILE A 64 -2.45 -1.14 3.97
N PHE A 65 -2.50 -2.27 3.27
CA PHE A 65 -3.18 -2.39 1.98
C PHE A 65 -4.69 -2.19 2.10
N ARG A 66 -5.33 -2.76 3.12
CA ARG A 66 -6.75 -2.55 3.39
C ARG A 66 -7.07 -1.08 3.64
N ILE A 67 -6.29 -0.42 4.50
CA ILE A 67 -6.46 1.01 4.81
C ILE A 67 -6.21 1.86 3.56
N SER A 68 -5.17 1.57 2.78
CA SER A 68 -4.87 2.27 1.53
C SER A 68 -6.03 2.21 0.54
N LYS A 69 -6.64 1.04 0.38
CA LYS A 69 -7.82 0.84 -0.49
C LYS A 69 -9.02 1.64 0.01
N GLU A 70 -9.34 1.52 1.29
CA GLU A 70 -10.44 2.24 1.93
C GLU A 70 -10.31 3.76 1.76
N ILE A 71 -9.10 4.29 1.95
CA ILE A 71 -8.85 5.72 1.76
C ILE A 71 -9.00 6.10 0.29
N ALA A 72 -8.43 5.35 -0.63
CA ALA A 72 -8.52 5.63 -2.07
C ALA A 72 -9.98 5.68 -2.54
N GLU A 73 -10.79 4.71 -2.11
CA GLU A 73 -12.20 4.62 -2.48
C GLU A 73 -13.06 5.76 -1.88
N ASN A 74 -12.75 6.22 -0.67
CA ASN A 74 -13.58 7.18 0.07
C ASN A 74 -13.10 8.63 -0.01
N SER A 75 -11.85 8.91 -0.39
CA SER A 75 -11.28 10.27 -0.37
C SER A 75 -10.87 10.81 -1.73
N GLY A 76 -11.01 10.02 -2.79
CA GLY A 76 -10.52 10.39 -4.13
C GLY A 76 -8.99 10.44 -4.24
N LEU A 77 -8.27 9.83 -3.29
CA LEU A 77 -6.82 9.66 -3.34
C LEU A 77 -6.46 8.66 -4.45
N SER A 78 -5.54 9.04 -5.32
CA SER A 78 -4.90 8.11 -6.24
C SER A 78 -3.68 7.50 -5.58
N ILE A 79 -3.46 6.19 -5.76
CA ILE A 79 -2.30 5.48 -5.21
C ILE A 79 -1.54 4.80 -6.34
N ILE A 80 -0.23 5.02 -6.39
CA ILE A 80 0.71 4.20 -7.16
C ILE A 80 1.42 3.28 -6.17
N LEU A 81 1.27 1.98 -6.38
CA LEU A 81 1.89 0.96 -5.56
C LEU A 81 2.92 0.21 -6.40
N VAL A 82 4.17 0.21 -5.96
CA VAL A 82 5.25 -0.62 -6.51
C VAL A 82 5.45 -1.80 -5.57
N GLU A 83 5.29 -3.01 -6.06
CA GLU A 83 5.37 -4.23 -5.27
C GLU A 83 5.85 -5.42 -6.09
N GLN A 84 6.49 -6.38 -5.42
CA GLN A 84 6.93 -7.63 -6.00
C GLN A 84 5.86 -8.73 -5.90
N ASP A 85 4.99 -8.68 -4.88
CA ASP A 85 3.85 -9.60 -4.74
C ASP A 85 2.71 -9.18 -5.69
N VAL A 86 2.78 -9.71 -6.91
CA VAL A 86 1.82 -9.42 -7.98
C VAL A 86 0.40 -9.77 -7.58
N ARG A 87 0.19 -10.89 -6.88
CA ARG A 87 -1.16 -11.33 -6.48
C ARG A 87 -1.81 -10.36 -5.49
N LYS A 88 -1.07 -9.95 -4.47
CA LYS A 88 -1.57 -9.00 -3.47
C LYS A 88 -1.82 -7.64 -4.09
N SER A 89 -0.89 -7.15 -4.90
CA SER A 89 -1.00 -5.85 -5.56
C SER A 89 -2.19 -5.76 -6.50
N LEU A 90 -2.41 -6.78 -7.33
CA LEU A 90 -3.54 -6.80 -8.26
C LEU A 90 -4.90 -6.95 -7.57
N LYS A 91 -4.98 -7.57 -6.39
CA LYS A 91 -6.22 -7.59 -5.59
C LYS A 91 -6.59 -6.21 -5.04
N LEU A 92 -5.62 -5.36 -4.86
CA LEU A 92 -5.79 -4.00 -4.36
C LEU A 92 -6.05 -3.00 -5.49
N ALA A 93 -5.33 -3.15 -6.60
CA ALA A 93 -5.27 -2.20 -7.70
C ALA A 93 -6.49 -2.27 -8.64
N HIS A 94 -6.78 -1.17 -9.34
CA HIS A 94 -7.72 -1.14 -10.47
C HIS A 94 -7.01 -1.50 -11.79
N ARG A 95 -5.75 -1.08 -11.93
CA ARG A 95 -4.89 -1.34 -13.09
C ARG A 95 -3.51 -1.76 -12.63
N GLY A 96 -2.83 -2.55 -13.46
CA GLY A 96 -1.45 -2.96 -13.24
C GLY A 96 -0.57 -2.74 -14.46
N TYR A 97 0.71 -2.56 -14.19
CA TYR A 97 1.80 -2.43 -15.16
C TYR A 97 2.93 -3.34 -14.71
N VAL A 98 3.33 -4.27 -15.56
CA VAL A 98 4.50 -5.12 -15.29
C VAL A 98 5.72 -4.47 -15.93
N ILE A 99 6.74 -4.21 -15.13
CA ILE A 99 7.99 -3.58 -15.58
C ILE A 99 9.11 -4.63 -15.54
N GLU A 100 9.77 -4.84 -16.66
CA GLU A 100 10.93 -5.69 -16.81
C GLU A 100 12.03 -4.94 -17.53
N ASN A 101 13.24 -4.96 -16.98
CA ASN A 101 14.40 -4.27 -17.57
C ASN A 101 14.12 -2.81 -17.95
N GLY A 102 13.37 -2.10 -17.11
CA GLY A 102 13.03 -0.69 -17.32
C GLY A 102 11.96 -0.42 -18.39
N ARG A 103 11.26 -1.44 -18.85
CA ARG A 103 10.18 -1.33 -19.86
C ARG A 103 8.88 -1.93 -19.35
N ILE A 104 7.76 -1.33 -19.71
CA ILE A 104 6.44 -1.91 -19.46
C ILE A 104 6.23 -3.02 -20.48
N THR A 105 6.12 -4.27 -20.00
CA THR A 105 5.93 -5.47 -20.82
C THR A 105 4.47 -5.88 -20.91
N ILE A 106 3.73 -5.74 -19.81
CA ILE A 106 2.31 -6.10 -19.72
C ILE A 106 1.58 -4.97 -18.98
N GLN A 107 0.36 -4.66 -19.42
CA GLN A 107 -0.51 -3.71 -18.72
C GLN A 107 -1.99 -4.06 -18.96
N GLY A 108 -2.85 -3.71 -18.01
CA GLY A 108 -4.28 -3.96 -18.12
C GLY A 108 -5.02 -3.63 -16.84
N THR A 109 -6.30 -3.93 -16.82
CA THR A 109 -7.08 -3.93 -15.58
C THR A 109 -6.58 -5.05 -14.66
N ALA A 110 -6.74 -4.87 -13.35
CA ALA A 110 -6.33 -5.90 -12.39
C ALA A 110 -7.03 -7.25 -12.68
N GLN A 111 -8.28 -7.23 -13.11
CA GLN A 111 -9.04 -8.43 -13.44
C GLN A 111 -8.48 -9.14 -14.69
N GLU A 112 -8.15 -8.39 -15.75
CA GLU A 112 -7.51 -8.95 -16.95
C GLU A 112 -6.18 -9.60 -16.61
N LEU A 113 -5.35 -8.92 -15.83
CA LEU A 113 -4.03 -9.42 -15.42
C LEU A 113 -4.14 -10.66 -14.52
N LEU A 114 -5.05 -10.69 -13.55
CA LEU A 114 -5.27 -11.86 -12.69
C LEU A 114 -5.79 -13.07 -13.46
N SER A 115 -6.49 -12.88 -14.57
CA SER A 115 -7.01 -13.96 -15.42
C SER A 115 -6.04 -14.37 -16.54
N SER A 116 -5.06 -13.54 -16.88
CA SER A 116 -4.08 -13.79 -17.93
C SER A 116 -3.26 -15.07 -17.68
N PRO A 117 -3.24 -16.03 -18.61
CA PRO A 117 -2.38 -17.22 -18.50
C PRO A 117 -0.89 -16.87 -18.44
N GLU A 118 -0.48 -15.82 -19.14
CA GLU A 118 0.90 -15.35 -19.19
C GLU A 118 1.34 -14.80 -17.83
N VAL A 119 0.53 -13.95 -17.20
CA VAL A 119 0.78 -13.41 -15.85
C VAL A 119 0.76 -14.52 -14.81
N LYS A 120 -0.18 -15.46 -14.92
CA LYS A 120 -0.25 -16.62 -14.01
C LYS A 120 1.02 -17.45 -14.07
N LYS A 121 1.47 -17.81 -15.27
CA LYS A 121 2.67 -18.63 -15.46
C LYS A 121 3.94 -17.92 -15.00
N ALA A 122 4.08 -16.62 -15.31
CA ALA A 122 5.31 -15.88 -15.02
C ALA A 122 5.42 -15.42 -13.55
N TYR A 123 4.29 -15.05 -12.92
CA TYR A 123 4.33 -14.31 -11.64
C TYR A 123 3.43 -14.87 -10.54
N LEU A 124 2.48 -15.76 -10.85
CA LEU A 124 1.53 -16.28 -9.85
C LEU A 124 1.79 -17.73 -9.44
N GLY A 125 2.78 -18.40 -10.05
CA GLY A 125 3.22 -19.73 -9.65
C GLY A 125 2.27 -20.87 -10.02
N PHE A 126 1.55 -20.75 -11.14
CA PHE A 126 0.69 -21.81 -11.69
C PHE A 126 1.26 -22.41 -12.96
#